data_d6a35bb9aa3241dde08580127dc70414
#
_entry.id   d6a35bb9aa3241dde08580127dc70414
#
_cell.length_a   1.000
_cell.length_b   1.000
_cell.length_c   1.000
_cell.angle_alpha   90.00
_cell.angle_beta   90.00
_cell.angle_gamma   90.00
#
_symmetry.space_group_name_H-M   'P 1'
#
loop_
_entity.id
_entity.type
_entity.pdbx_description
1 polymer ?
#
loop_
_entity_poly.entity_id
_entity_poly.type
_entity_poly.pdbx_seq_one_letter_code
_entity_poly.pdbx_strand_id
1 'polypeptide(L)'
;MLNIVMHTPKSFCILPWISLESTAAGWIKPCCMYNINMTDDNNQPFNLNNNTLDDAWQSEYYRNLRQDFLDGKMPEGCTRCWSEEASGKVSKRIRDNARFKHHITNDMLENPKIKSLDLKLGNICNL
;
A
#
# COMPACT_ATOMS: atom_id res chain seq x y z
N MET A 1 11.72 22.97 8.42
CA MET A 1 11.32 21.72 7.76
C MET A 1 9.87 21.41 8.07
N LEU A 2 9.07 21.09 7.06
CA LEU A 2 7.66 20.79 7.24
C LEU A 2 7.49 19.48 7.99
N ASN A 3 6.63 19.46 9.02
CA ASN A 3 6.31 18.22 9.73
C ASN A 3 5.16 17.51 9.01
N ILE A 4 5.50 16.57 8.13
CA ILE A 4 4.53 15.85 7.30
C ILE A 4 3.53 15.06 8.17
N VAL A 5 3.99 14.48 9.26
CA VAL A 5 3.15 13.65 10.15
C VAL A 5 1.98 14.45 10.73
N MET A 6 2.22 15.70 11.12
CA MET A 6 1.17 16.55 11.68
C MET A 6 0.10 16.96 10.66
N HIS A 7 0.37 16.77 9.38
CA HIS A 7 -0.51 17.16 8.29
C HIS A 7 -1.10 15.97 7.52
N THR A 8 -0.98 14.75 8.07
CA THR A 8 -1.56 13.57 7.40
C THR A 8 -3.09 13.66 7.43
N PRO A 9 -3.73 13.48 6.27
CA PRO A 9 -5.20 13.53 6.18
C PRO A 9 -5.86 12.36 6.89
N LYS A 10 -7.17 12.47 7.13
CA LYS A 10 -7.95 11.39 7.74
C LYS A 10 -7.96 10.12 6.90
N SER A 11 -7.84 10.23 5.59
CA SER A 11 -7.82 9.09 4.66
C SER A 11 -6.46 8.43 4.54
N PHE A 12 -5.44 8.91 5.26
CA PHE A 12 -4.07 8.40 5.19
C PHE A 12 -3.98 6.90 5.50
N CYS A 13 -3.09 6.20 4.78
CA CYS A 13 -2.74 4.81 5.05
C CYS A 13 -1.23 4.65 5.01
N ILE A 14 -0.65 4.06 6.06
CA ILE A 14 0.81 3.88 6.16
C ILE A 14 1.32 2.76 5.22
N LEU A 15 0.47 1.83 4.81
CA LEU A 15 0.92 0.64 4.08
C LEU A 15 1.72 0.95 2.82
N PRO A 16 1.40 1.95 1.98
CA PRO A 16 2.22 2.23 0.81
C PRO A 16 3.67 2.62 1.11
N TRP A 17 3.98 2.97 2.35
CA TRP A 17 5.34 3.31 2.77
C TRP A 17 6.13 2.15 3.33
N ILE A 18 5.44 1.06 3.74
CA ILE A 18 6.08 -0.02 4.47
C ILE A 18 5.77 -1.41 3.92
N SER A 19 4.87 -1.55 2.95
CA SER A 19 4.30 -2.85 2.59
C SER A 19 4.19 -3.07 1.10
N LEU A 20 4.37 -4.32 0.70
CA LEU A 20 3.97 -4.86 -0.59
C LEU A 20 3.38 -6.25 -0.38
N GLU A 21 2.55 -6.68 -1.31
CA GLU A 21 1.97 -8.01 -1.35
C GLU A 21 2.13 -8.59 -2.75
N SER A 22 2.25 -9.93 -2.83
CA SER A 22 2.01 -10.62 -4.08
C SER A 22 0.87 -11.62 -3.90
N THR A 23 0.03 -11.73 -4.95
CA THR A 23 -1.00 -12.78 -4.99
C THR A 23 -0.36 -14.12 -5.35
N ALA A 24 -1.11 -15.23 -5.24
CA ALA A 24 -0.62 -16.55 -5.64
C ALA A 24 -0.24 -16.59 -7.12
N ALA A 25 -0.90 -15.79 -7.97
CA ALA A 25 -0.58 -15.67 -9.40
C ALA A 25 0.60 -14.72 -9.66
N GLY A 26 1.16 -14.10 -8.63
CA GLY A 26 2.32 -13.23 -8.76
C GLY A 26 2.02 -11.74 -8.96
N TRP A 27 0.76 -11.34 -8.96
CA TRP A 27 0.40 -9.92 -9.10
C TRP A 27 0.83 -9.14 -7.87
N ILE A 28 1.47 -8.00 -8.08
CA ILE A 28 2.01 -7.17 -7.00
C ILE A 28 1.02 -6.07 -6.66
N LYS A 29 0.74 -5.90 -5.37
CA LYS A 29 -0.20 -4.91 -4.83
C LYS A 29 0.35 -4.23 -3.58
N PRO A 30 -0.18 -3.04 -3.22
CA PRO A 30 0.18 -2.40 -1.95
C PRO A 30 -0.22 -3.21 -0.72
N CYS A 31 -1.39 -3.85 -0.76
CA CYS A 31 -1.91 -4.67 0.33
C CYS A 31 -2.98 -5.64 -0.18
N CYS A 32 -3.39 -6.60 0.65
CA CYS A 32 -4.34 -7.64 0.26
C CYS A 32 -5.75 -7.12 -0.05
N MET A 33 -6.11 -5.93 0.43
CA MET A 33 -7.43 -5.34 0.19
C MET A 33 -7.47 -4.45 -1.04
N TYR A 34 -6.32 -4.11 -1.61
CA TYR A 34 -6.25 -3.28 -2.79
C TYR A 34 -6.80 -4.06 -3.99
N ASN A 35 -7.78 -3.50 -4.69
CA ASN A 35 -8.56 -4.28 -5.66
C ASN A 35 -8.20 -4.03 -7.12
N ILE A 36 -7.14 -3.28 -7.39
CA ILE A 36 -6.60 -3.12 -8.74
C ILE A 36 -5.11 -3.45 -8.72
N ASN A 37 -4.56 -3.80 -9.88
CA ASN A 37 -3.13 -4.12 -9.97
C ASN A 37 -2.31 -2.84 -10.12
N MET A 38 -1.12 -2.82 -9.50
CA MET A 38 -0.14 -1.78 -9.77
C MET A 38 0.40 -1.97 -11.18
N THR A 39 0.60 -0.88 -11.91
CA THR A 39 1.05 -0.95 -13.30
C THR A 39 2.34 -0.18 -13.52
N ASP A 40 3.11 -0.59 -14.53
CA ASP A 40 4.32 0.11 -14.95
C ASP A 40 3.96 1.29 -15.87
N ASP A 41 4.98 1.96 -16.40
CA ASP A 41 4.81 3.14 -17.25
C ASP A 41 4.10 2.83 -18.58
N ASN A 42 4.02 1.56 -18.94
CA ASN A 42 3.33 1.08 -20.15
C ASN A 42 1.94 0.53 -19.84
N ASN A 43 1.41 0.80 -18.64
CA ASN A 43 0.13 0.28 -18.16
C ASN A 43 0.08 -1.24 -18.06
N GLN A 44 1.24 -1.91 -17.91
CA GLN A 44 1.29 -3.34 -17.72
C GLN A 44 1.33 -3.67 -16.23
N PRO A 45 0.49 -4.58 -15.74
CA PRO A 45 0.51 -4.95 -14.32
C PRO A 45 1.85 -5.55 -13.91
N PHE A 46 2.34 -5.15 -12.75
CA PHE A 46 3.53 -5.78 -12.18
C PHE A 46 3.24 -7.22 -11.78
N ASN A 47 4.11 -8.14 -12.16
CA ASN A 47 4.00 -9.55 -11.82
C ASN A 47 5.39 -10.13 -11.55
N LEU A 48 5.50 -10.95 -10.51
CA LEU A 48 6.77 -11.56 -10.12
C LEU A 48 7.39 -12.43 -11.20
N ASN A 49 6.63 -12.86 -12.21
CA ASN A 49 7.18 -13.60 -13.35
C ASN A 49 8.01 -12.71 -14.27
N ASN A 50 7.77 -11.41 -14.27
CA ASN A 50 8.42 -10.45 -15.18
C ASN A 50 9.12 -9.29 -14.46
N ASN A 51 8.83 -9.10 -13.18
CA ASN A 51 9.32 -7.95 -12.42
C ASN A 51 9.84 -8.40 -11.06
N THR A 52 10.67 -7.54 -10.45
CA THR A 52 11.07 -7.71 -9.05
C THR A 52 10.15 -6.90 -8.15
N LEU A 53 10.19 -7.19 -6.85
CA LEU A 53 9.48 -6.37 -5.88
C LEU A 53 10.00 -4.93 -5.91
N ASP A 54 11.30 -4.76 -6.13
CA ASP A 54 11.90 -3.42 -6.20
C ASP A 54 11.36 -2.62 -7.39
N ASP A 55 11.10 -3.28 -8.52
CA ASP A 55 10.49 -2.61 -9.68
C ASP A 55 9.17 -1.93 -9.28
N ALA A 56 8.32 -2.64 -8.56
CA ALA A 56 7.04 -2.08 -8.09
C ALA A 56 7.24 -1.05 -6.98
N TRP A 57 8.18 -1.32 -6.07
CA TRP A 57 8.47 -0.43 -4.95
C TRP A 57 8.94 0.95 -5.41
N GLN A 58 9.82 0.99 -6.43
CA GLN A 58 10.38 2.22 -6.97
C GLN A 58 9.53 2.84 -8.07
N SER A 59 8.39 2.25 -8.38
CA SER A 59 7.57 2.67 -9.52
C SER A 59 6.94 4.05 -9.32
N GLU A 60 6.66 4.71 -10.43
CA GLU A 60 5.89 5.94 -10.43
C GLU A 60 4.48 5.71 -9.88
N TYR A 61 3.89 4.53 -10.18
CA TYR A 61 2.60 4.15 -9.65
C TYR A 61 2.58 4.25 -8.12
N TYR A 62 3.58 3.67 -7.45
CA TYR A 62 3.62 3.66 -5.99
C TYR A 62 3.92 5.05 -5.43
N ARG A 63 4.79 5.81 -6.08
CA ARG A 63 5.04 7.20 -5.67
C ARG A 63 3.76 8.05 -5.75
N ASN A 64 2.99 7.87 -6.84
CA ASN A 64 1.73 8.60 -7.01
C ASN A 64 0.68 8.17 -5.98
N LEU A 65 0.62 6.88 -5.66
CA LEU A 65 -0.29 6.39 -4.63
C LEU A 65 0.04 6.99 -3.26
N ARG A 66 1.32 7.04 -2.91
CA ARG A 66 1.76 7.69 -1.67
C ARG A 66 1.37 9.17 -1.66
N GLN A 67 1.58 9.86 -2.78
CA GLN A 67 1.22 11.27 -2.88
C GLN A 67 -0.29 11.48 -2.74
N ASP A 68 -1.10 10.61 -3.33
CA ASP A 68 -2.55 10.68 -3.20
C ASP A 68 -2.97 10.61 -1.73
N PHE A 69 -2.36 9.71 -0.95
CA PHE A 69 -2.66 9.62 0.47
C PHE A 69 -2.21 10.85 1.26
N LEU A 70 -1.10 11.46 0.88
CA LEU A 70 -0.67 12.72 1.52
C LEU A 70 -1.57 13.89 1.15
N ASP A 71 -2.16 13.86 -0.04
CA ASP A 71 -3.05 14.92 -0.53
C ASP A 71 -4.50 14.77 -0.04
N GLY A 72 -4.79 13.75 0.76
CA GLY A 72 -6.13 13.54 1.27
C GLY A 72 -7.08 12.88 0.29
N LYS A 73 -6.57 12.32 -0.80
CA LYS A 73 -7.38 11.59 -1.76
C LYS A 73 -7.75 10.22 -1.22
N MET A 74 -8.81 9.64 -1.77
CA MET A 74 -9.28 8.30 -1.45
C MET A 74 -9.06 7.40 -2.67
N PRO A 75 -7.88 6.77 -2.77
CA PRO A 75 -7.57 5.98 -3.96
C PRO A 75 -8.62 4.93 -4.29
N GLU A 76 -8.92 4.79 -5.59
CA GLU A 76 -9.95 3.90 -6.08
C GLU A 76 -9.70 2.43 -5.73
N GLY A 77 -8.43 2.02 -5.71
CA GLY A 77 -8.07 0.65 -5.36
C GLY A 77 -8.36 0.26 -3.92
N CYS A 78 -8.63 1.23 -3.06
CA CYS A 78 -8.92 1.02 -1.63
C CYS A 78 -10.42 1.00 -1.32
N THR A 79 -11.25 0.72 -2.30
CA THR A 79 -12.72 0.76 -2.18
C THR A 79 -13.23 -0.03 -0.98
N ARG A 80 -12.62 -1.18 -0.68
CA ARG A 80 -13.07 -2.01 0.45
C ARG A 80 -12.90 -1.29 1.78
N CYS A 81 -11.77 -0.63 1.98
CA CYS A 81 -11.55 0.15 3.21
C CYS A 81 -12.56 1.30 3.32
N TRP A 82 -12.80 2.02 2.24
CA TRP A 82 -13.75 3.12 2.25
C TRP A 82 -15.17 2.64 2.53
N SER A 83 -15.57 1.52 1.93
CA SER A 83 -16.88 0.93 2.15
C SER A 83 -17.08 0.47 3.59
N GLU A 84 -16.09 -0.22 4.16
CA GLU A 84 -16.16 -0.66 5.54
C GLU A 84 -16.26 0.53 6.51
N GLU A 85 -15.45 1.55 6.29
CA GLU A 85 -15.47 2.76 7.13
C GLU A 85 -16.80 3.49 7.03
N ALA A 86 -17.37 3.58 5.83
CA ALA A 86 -18.67 4.21 5.62
C ALA A 86 -19.79 3.47 6.36
N SER A 87 -19.65 2.16 6.57
CA SER A 87 -20.64 1.36 7.31
C SER A 87 -20.35 1.29 8.82
N GLY A 88 -19.36 2.04 9.30
CA GLY A 88 -19.01 2.09 10.72
C GLY A 88 -18.10 0.97 11.18
N LYS A 89 -17.52 0.20 10.26
CA LYS A 89 -16.57 -0.86 10.60
C LYS A 89 -15.15 -0.34 10.65
N VAL A 90 -14.28 -1.06 11.37
CA VAL A 90 -12.85 -0.78 11.39
C VAL A 90 -12.21 -1.47 10.18
N SER A 91 -11.68 -0.66 9.26
CA SER A 91 -11.02 -1.18 8.06
C SER A 91 -9.60 -1.64 8.35
N LYS A 92 -9.01 -2.36 7.37
CA LYS A 92 -7.58 -2.71 7.42
C LYS A 92 -6.71 -1.46 7.57
N ARG A 93 -7.04 -0.39 6.85
CA ARG A 93 -6.31 0.89 6.94
C ARG A 93 -6.24 1.40 8.37
N ILE A 94 -7.39 1.44 9.05
CA ILE A 94 -7.46 1.92 10.43
C ILE A 94 -6.68 1.00 11.37
N ARG A 95 -6.86 -0.32 11.22
CA ARG A 95 -6.13 -1.30 12.04
C ARG A 95 -4.63 -1.19 11.84
N ASP A 96 -4.19 -1.12 10.60
CA ASP A 96 -2.76 -1.12 10.30
C ASP A 96 -2.09 0.22 10.60
N ASN A 97 -2.81 1.33 10.47
CA ASN A 97 -2.29 2.61 10.95
C ASN A 97 -2.04 2.56 12.47
N ALA A 98 -2.91 1.91 13.21
CA ALA A 98 -2.71 1.73 14.65
C ALA A 98 -1.58 0.74 14.96
N ARG A 99 -1.56 -0.40 14.26
CA ARG A 99 -0.56 -1.45 14.43
C ARG A 99 0.86 -0.94 14.13
N PHE A 100 0.99 -0.18 13.06
CA PHE A 100 2.28 0.34 12.60
C PHE A 100 2.49 1.82 12.93
N LYS A 101 1.80 2.31 13.95
CA LYS A 101 1.85 3.71 14.36
C LYS A 101 3.28 4.22 14.55
N HIS A 102 4.15 3.39 15.11
CA HIS A 102 5.55 3.75 15.34
C HIS A 102 6.35 3.97 14.05
N HIS A 103 5.85 3.51 12.91
CA HIS A 103 6.46 3.76 11.61
C HIS A 103 5.94 5.04 10.95
N ILE A 104 4.91 5.68 11.51
CA ILE A 104 4.39 6.94 10.95
C ILE A 104 5.28 8.08 11.45
N THR A 105 6.39 8.28 10.78
CA THR A 105 7.38 9.31 11.11
C THR A 105 7.71 10.11 9.86
N ASN A 106 8.24 11.32 10.04
CA ASN A 106 8.68 12.14 8.91
C ASN A 106 9.72 11.41 8.06
N ASP A 107 10.66 10.71 8.70
CA ASP A 107 11.69 9.95 7.97
C ASP A 107 11.06 8.87 7.09
N MET A 108 10.11 8.11 7.61
CA MET A 108 9.45 7.06 6.82
C MET A 108 8.66 7.65 5.66
N LEU A 109 7.97 8.77 5.89
CA LEU A 109 7.17 9.40 4.82
C LEU A 109 8.04 10.01 3.72
N GLU A 110 9.26 10.44 4.06
CA GLU A 110 10.22 10.94 3.07
C GLU A 110 11.04 9.82 2.42
N ASN A 111 11.33 8.75 3.17
CA ASN A 111 12.19 7.64 2.75
C ASN A 111 11.52 6.30 3.03
N PRO A 112 10.55 5.88 2.21
CA PRO A 112 9.82 4.63 2.44
C PRO A 112 10.75 3.43 2.53
N LYS A 113 10.46 2.52 3.48
CA LYS A 113 11.23 1.28 3.67
C LYS A 113 10.28 0.13 3.95
N ILE A 114 10.47 -0.99 3.25
CA ILE A 114 9.65 -2.18 3.46
C ILE A 114 9.83 -2.71 4.88
N LYS A 115 8.73 -2.85 5.61
CA LYS A 115 8.69 -3.42 6.96
C LYS A 115 7.76 -4.63 7.02
N SER A 116 6.90 -4.82 6.02
CA SER A 116 5.95 -5.91 5.98
C SER A 116 5.79 -6.39 4.55
N LEU A 117 5.97 -7.69 4.34
CA LEU A 117 5.74 -8.34 3.05
C LEU A 117 4.71 -9.45 3.23
N ASP A 118 3.74 -9.51 2.32
CA ASP A 118 2.75 -10.58 2.29
C ASP A 118 2.87 -11.27 0.93
N LEU A 119 3.69 -12.33 0.89
CA LEU A 119 3.98 -13.05 -0.34
C LEU A 119 3.23 -14.37 -0.37
N LYS A 120 2.32 -14.53 -1.32
CA LYS A 120 1.61 -15.77 -1.57
C LYS A 120 2.30 -16.48 -2.71
N LEU A 121 3.10 -17.49 -2.39
CA LEU A 121 4.01 -18.15 -3.34
C LEU A 121 3.38 -19.36 -4.06
N GLY A 122 2.09 -19.54 -3.95
CA GLY A 122 1.37 -20.63 -4.61
C GLY A 122 -0.01 -20.80 -4.03
N ASN A 123 -0.78 -21.74 -4.62
CA ASN A 123 -2.14 -22.05 -4.18
C ASN A 123 -2.17 -23.12 -3.09
N ILE A 124 -1.04 -23.70 -2.74
CA ILE A 124 -0.93 -24.73 -1.72
C ILE A 124 -0.42 -24.08 -0.44
N CYS A 125 -1.21 -24.24 0.61
CA CYS A 125 -0.82 -23.75 1.93
C CYS A 125 -0.10 -24.89 2.66
N ASN A 126 1.21 -24.76 2.81
CA ASN A 126 2.05 -25.72 3.53
C ASN A 126 2.28 -25.22 4.95
N LEU A 127 1.33 -25.51 5.80
CA LEU A 127 1.45 -25.18 7.22
C LEU A 127 1.92 -26.37 8.02
#